data_3a33d0152ab2610b67cf9e5049833781
#
_entry.id   3a33d0152ab2610b67cf9e5049833781
#
_cell.length_a   1.000
_cell.length_b   1.000
_cell.length_c   1.000
_cell.angle_alpha   90.00
_cell.angle_beta   90.00
_cell.angle_gamma   90.00
#
_symmetry.space_group_name_H-M   'P 1'
#
loop_
_entity.id
_entity.type
_entity.pdbx_description
1 polymer ?
#
loop_
_entity_poly.entity_id
_entity_poly.type
_entity_poly.pdbx_seq_one_letter_code
_entity_poly.pdbx_strand_id
1 'polypeptide(L)'
;MSLEKFGAANYTKESRVNDFVKHLEEGKVTATKCKECGRIAFPPRADCFNCMSNDFEWKELKRKGKLLTYTIAQFAPTGFENETPYVLALAELEEGLHMLAHMSKNVKPEEIKIGMDLRIVPVKRPDGRVTITFEKG
;
A
#
# COMPACT_ATOMS: atom_id res chain seq x y z
N MET A 1 -15.23 -6.92 8.62
CA MET A 1 -14.19 -6.99 7.58
C MET A 1 -12.84 -7.11 8.22
N SER A 2 -12.08 -8.14 7.90
CA SER A 2 -10.81 -8.41 8.57
C SER A 2 -9.62 -8.26 7.63
N LEU A 3 -8.42 -8.10 8.21
CA LEU A 3 -7.19 -7.97 7.45
C LEU A 3 -6.81 -9.24 6.68
N GLU A 4 -7.45 -10.36 6.96
CA GLU A 4 -7.15 -11.61 6.26
C GLU A 4 -7.32 -11.51 4.74
N LYS A 5 -8.08 -10.52 4.26
CA LYS A 5 -8.32 -10.29 2.83
C LYS A 5 -7.30 -9.37 2.17
N PHE A 6 -6.32 -8.88 2.92
CA PHE A 6 -5.34 -7.96 2.37
C PHE A 6 -4.15 -8.72 1.76
N GLY A 7 -3.74 -8.31 0.56
CA GLY A 7 -2.54 -8.81 -0.11
C GLY A 7 -2.68 -10.19 -0.71
N ALA A 8 -1.55 -10.78 -1.07
CA ALA A 8 -1.49 -12.12 -1.68
C ALA A 8 -1.55 -13.23 -0.64
N ALA A 9 -1.01 -12.98 0.56
CA ALA A 9 -1.04 -13.91 1.68
C ALA A 9 -1.06 -13.11 2.98
N ASN A 10 -1.92 -13.47 3.90
CA ASN A 10 -2.04 -12.78 5.17
C ASN A 10 -2.61 -13.73 6.22
N TYR A 11 -1.94 -13.81 7.36
CA TYR A 11 -2.32 -14.69 8.45
C TYR A 11 -2.97 -13.94 9.61
N THR A 12 -3.08 -12.61 9.53
CA THR A 12 -3.70 -11.78 10.55
C THR A 12 -5.18 -11.59 10.24
N LYS A 13 -6.03 -11.97 11.17
CA LYS A 13 -7.49 -11.88 10.96
C LYS A 13 -8.06 -10.54 11.43
N GLU A 14 -7.62 -10.06 12.58
CA GLU A 14 -8.19 -8.87 13.20
C GLU A 14 -7.12 -7.94 13.74
N SER A 15 -7.42 -6.65 13.69
CA SER A 15 -6.55 -5.58 14.18
C SER A 15 -7.40 -4.33 14.39
N ARG A 16 -6.92 -3.37 15.17
CA ARG A 16 -7.59 -2.09 15.32
C ARG A 16 -7.63 -1.27 14.02
N VAL A 17 -6.87 -1.68 13.01
CA VAL A 17 -6.84 -1.03 11.68
C VAL A 17 -7.53 -1.85 10.60
N ASN A 18 -8.46 -2.72 10.97
CA ASN A 18 -9.21 -3.55 10.02
C ASN A 18 -9.95 -2.74 8.97
N ASP A 19 -10.40 -1.54 9.32
CA ASP A 19 -11.15 -0.67 8.40
C ASP A 19 -10.34 -0.27 7.17
N PHE A 20 -9.03 -0.39 7.22
CA PHE A 20 -8.17 -0.17 6.06
C PHE A 20 -8.60 -1.05 4.87
N VAL A 21 -8.87 -2.33 5.14
CA VAL A 21 -9.32 -3.27 4.10
C VAL A 21 -10.69 -2.88 3.56
N LYS A 22 -11.59 -2.46 4.44
CA LYS A 22 -12.91 -1.98 4.05
C LYS A 22 -12.79 -0.75 3.14
N HIS A 23 -11.89 0.18 3.48
CA HIS A 23 -11.66 1.36 2.65
C HIS A 23 -11.13 0.99 1.27
N LEU A 24 -10.22 0.01 1.20
CA LEU A 24 -9.71 -0.48 -0.09
C LEU A 24 -10.83 -1.09 -0.94
N GLU A 25 -11.74 -1.83 -0.33
CA GLU A 25 -12.88 -2.40 -1.05
C GLU A 25 -13.81 -1.31 -1.59
N GLU A 26 -13.87 -0.16 -0.92
CA GLU A 26 -14.63 1.00 -1.36
C GLU A 26 -13.87 1.85 -2.38
N GLY A 27 -12.64 1.49 -2.72
CA GLY A 27 -11.81 2.22 -3.68
C GLY A 27 -11.00 3.35 -3.08
N LYS A 28 -10.84 3.35 -1.75
CA LYS A 28 -10.10 4.39 -1.04
C LYS A 28 -8.80 3.84 -0.48
N VAL A 29 -7.75 4.63 -0.54
CA VAL A 29 -6.48 4.30 0.11
C VAL A 29 -6.33 5.24 1.30
N THR A 30 -6.31 4.68 2.51
CA THR A 30 -6.30 5.46 3.73
C THR A 30 -5.07 5.17 4.58
N ALA A 31 -4.67 6.14 5.38
CA ALA A 31 -3.62 6.03 6.36
C ALA A 31 -4.18 6.41 7.73
N THR A 32 -3.43 6.15 8.79
CA THR A 32 -3.81 6.62 10.13
C THR A 32 -3.06 7.89 10.46
N LYS A 33 -3.75 8.84 11.09
CA LYS A 33 -3.17 10.08 11.55
C LYS A 33 -3.29 10.16 13.08
N CYS A 34 -2.17 10.32 13.77
CA CYS A 34 -2.18 10.47 15.22
C CYS A 34 -2.87 11.78 15.61
N LYS A 35 -3.84 11.70 16.52
CA LYS A 35 -4.56 12.88 16.99
C LYS A 35 -3.72 13.75 17.92
N GLU A 36 -2.70 13.16 18.56
CA GLU A 36 -1.83 13.87 19.50
C GLU A 36 -0.75 14.68 18.79
N CYS A 37 0.05 14.06 17.94
CA CYS A 37 1.19 14.71 17.29
C CYS A 37 1.00 15.02 15.81
N GLY A 38 -0.08 14.53 15.20
CA GLY A 38 -0.40 14.80 13.80
C GLY A 38 0.34 13.96 12.78
N ARG A 39 1.18 13.01 13.19
CA ARG A 39 1.90 12.17 12.25
C ARG A 39 0.99 11.21 11.52
N ILE A 40 1.29 11.04 10.24
CA ILE A 40 0.56 10.12 9.36
C ILE A 40 1.41 8.86 9.19
N ALA A 41 0.76 7.70 9.31
CA ALA A 41 1.44 6.41 9.16
C ALA A 41 0.82 5.60 8.03
N PHE A 42 1.67 5.07 7.16
CA PHE A 42 1.29 4.09 6.17
C PHE A 42 2.39 3.02 6.11
N PRO A 43 2.09 1.73 6.19
CA PRO A 43 0.75 1.15 6.41
C PRO A 43 0.09 1.65 7.70
N PRO A 44 -1.26 1.59 7.80
CA PRO A 44 -1.97 2.10 8.97
C PRO A 44 -1.49 1.48 10.27
N ARG A 45 -1.36 2.30 11.30
CA ARG A 45 -0.92 1.89 12.63
C ARG A 45 -1.90 2.36 13.68
N ALA A 46 -2.20 1.48 14.64
CA ALA A 46 -3.03 1.82 15.77
C ALA A 46 -2.27 2.69 16.78
N ASP A 47 -0.97 2.42 16.93
CA ASP A 47 -0.11 3.15 17.86
C ASP A 47 0.87 4.03 17.08
N CYS A 48 1.02 5.28 17.53
CA CYS A 48 1.93 6.22 16.88
C CYS A 48 3.40 5.84 17.17
N PHE A 49 4.21 5.78 16.11
CA PHE A 49 5.63 5.47 16.25
C PHE A 49 6.44 6.65 16.79
N ASN A 50 5.87 7.84 16.83
CA ASN A 50 6.56 9.05 17.28
C ASN A 50 6.26 9.38 18.74
N CYS A 51 4.99 9.44 19.15
CA CYS A 51 4.59 9.83 20.50
C CYS A 51 3.96 8.70 21.32
N MET A 52 3.82 7.51 20.74
CA MET A 52 3.27 6.31 21.38
C MET A 52 1.79 6.42 21.76
N SER A 53 1.08 7.43 21.27
CA SER A 53 -0.36 7.54 21.47
C SER A 53 -1.10 6.46 20.69
N ASN A 54 -2.20 5.99 21.23
CA ASN A 54 -3.08 5.02 20.55
C ASN A 54 -4.37 5.66 20.03
N ASP A 55 -4.44 6.98 20.01
CA ASP A 55 -5.59 7.72 19.53
C ASP A 55 -5.31 8.24 18.12
N PHE A 56 -6.04 7.73 17.14
CA PHE A 56 -5.82 8.03 15.73
C PHE A 56 -7.13 8.26 15.00
N GLU A 57 -7.03 8.93 13.85
CA GLU A 57 -8.12 9.06 12.91
C GLU A 57 -7.68 8.57 11.54
N TRP A 58 -8.64 8.25 10.67
CA TRP A 58 -8.36 7.84 9.31
C TRP A 58 -8.19 9.06 8.42
N LYS A 59 -7.20 8.99 7.52
CA LYS A 59 -6.95 10.03 6.53
C LYS A 59 -6.93 9.41 5.15
N GLU A 60 -7.79 9.90 4.25
CA GLU A 60 -7.77 9.46 2.86
C GLU A 60 -6.58 10.11 2.13
N LEU A 61 -5.81 9.29 1.42
CA LEU A 61 -4.64 9.75 0.67
C LEU A 61 -5.04 10.19 -0.73
N LYS A 62 -4.29 11.12 -1.31
CA LYS A 62 -4.54 11.63 -2.66
C LYS A 62 -4.15 10.62 -3.74
N ARG A 63 -3.41 9.59 -3.41
CA ARG A 63 -3.00 8.50 -4.30
C ARG A 63 -2.12 8.94 -5.46
N LYS A 64 -1.26 9.90 -5.21
CA LYS A 64 -0.27 10.38 -6.18
C LYS A 64 1.10 10.39 -5.54
N GLY A 65 2.12 10.02 -6.33
CA GLY A 65 3.48 10.00 -5.83
C GLY A 65 4.48 9.93 -6.96
N LYS A 66 5.75 9.86 -6.58
CA LYS A 66 6.86 9.73 -7.52
C LYS A 66 7.71 8.52 -7.15
N LEU A 67 8.20 7.83 -8.15
CA LEU A 67 9.03 6.65 -7.95
C LEU A 67 10.39 7.04 -7.40
N LEU A 68 10.73 6.47 -6.23
CA LEU A 68 12.05 6.66 -5.62
C LEU A 68 13.03 5.59 -6.08
N THR A 69 12.60 4.33 -6.03
CA THR A 69 13.41 3.18 -6.44
C THR A 69 12.52 1.98 -6.72
N TYR A 70 13.07 0.98 -7.39
CA TYR A 70 12.34 -0.25 -7.70
C TYR A 70 13.30 -1.42 -7.88
N THR A 71 12.75 -2.62 -7.82
CA THR A 71 13.48 -3.84 -8.17
C THR A 71 12.56 -4.79 -8.89
N ILE A 72 13.12 -5.63 -9.75
CA ILE A 72 12.38 -6.66 -10.47
C ILE A 72 12.68 -7.99 -9.79
N ALA A 73 11.67 -8.58 -9.15
CA ALA A 73 11.83 -9.82 -8.41
C ALA A 73 11.58 -11.02 -9.32
N GLN A 74 12.57 -11.90 -9.42
CA GLN A 74 12.49 -13.13 -10.22
C GLN A 74 12.06 -14.33 -9.37
N PHE A 75 12.22 -14.24 -8.07
CA PHE A 75 11.88 -15.30 -7.12
C PHE A 75 10.80 -14.82 -6.17
N ALA A 76 10.00 -15.74 -5.66
CA ALA A 76 8.86 -15.39 -4.82
C ALA A 76 8.90 -16.11 -3.47
N PRO A 77 8.55 -15.42 -2.38
CA PRO A 77 8.27 -16.11 -1.12
C PRO A 77 6.94 -16.87 -1.21
N THR A 78 6.68 -17.69 -0.20
CA THR A 78 5.42 -18.43 -0.11
C THR A 78 4.21 -17.51 -0.24
N GLY A 79 3.30 -17.83 -1.13
CA GLY A 79 2.11 -17.05 -1.40
C GLY A 79 2.22 -16.13 -2.62
N PHE A 80 3.43 -15.97 -3.18
CA PHE A 80 3.67 -15.09 -4.33
C PHE A 80 4.17 -15.83 -5.56
N GLU A 81 4.13 -17.17 -5.57
CA GLU A 81 4.68 -18.00 -6.63
C GLU A 81 4.09 -17.66 -8.01
N ASN A 82 2.81 -17.30 -8.05
CA ASN A 82 2.11 -16.96 -9.31
C ASN A 82 2.25 -15.49 -9.69
N GLU A 83 2.95 -14.70 -8.87
CA GLU A 83 3.11 -13.27 -9.10
C GLU A 83 4.40 -12.92 -9.87
N THR A 84 5.36 -13.84 -9.93
CA THR A 84 6.68 -13.57 -10.53
C THR A 84 6.64 -13.68 -12.06
N PRO A 85 7.49 -12.90 -12.76
CA PRO A 85 8.28 -11.80 -12.20
C PRO A 85 7.41 -10.60 -11.84
N TYR A 86 7.77 -9.89 -10.78
CA TYR A 86 7.03 -8.68 -10.39
C TYR A 86 7.99 -7.54 -10.06
N VAL A 87 7.50 -6.32 -10.17
CA VAL A 87 8.27 -5.12 -9.82
C VAL A 87 7.79 -4.65 -8.46
N LEU A 88 8.71 -4.55 -7.53
CA LEU A 88 8.46 -3.98 -6.21
C LEU A 88 9.02 -2.57 -6.21
N ALA A 89 8.19 -1.59 -5.93
CA ALA A 89 8.55 -0.19 -6.05
C ALA A 89 8.32 0.57 -4.76
N LEU A 90 9.18 1.57 -4.51
CA LEU A 90 9.05 2.49 -3.41
C LEU A 90 8.76 3.87 -3.97
N ALA A 91 7.70 4.49 -3.49
CA ALA A 91 7.27 5.81 -3.95
C ALA A 91 7.18 6.79 -2.78
N GLU A 92 7.40 8.06 -3.07
CA GLU A 92 7.13 9.16 -2.15
C GLU A 92 5.81 9.80 -2.54
N LEU A 93 4.86 9.81 -1.62
CA LEU A 93 3.52 10.36 -1.84
C LEU A 93 3.49 11.87 -1.58
N GLU A 94 2.47 12.54 -2.11
CA GLU A 94 2.29 13.98 -1.90
C GLU A 94 2.20 14.36 -0.43
N GLU A 95 1.71 13.45 0.41
CA GLU A 95 1.62 13.66 1.85
C GLU A 95 2.96 13.49 2.59
N GLY A 96 4.04 13.26 1.86
CA GLY A 96 5.35 13.05 2.46
C GLY A 96 5.61 11.62 2.96
N LEU A 97 4.70 10.71 2.67
CA LEU A 97 4.84 9.30 3.06
C LEU A 97 5.61 8.52 2.01
N HIS A 98 6.31 7.48 2.46
CA HIS A 98 6.90 6.50 1.56
C HIS A 98 6.01 5.26 1.54
N MET A 99 5.74 4.76 0.36
CA MET A 99 4.89 3.59 0.19
C MET A 99 5.60 2.54 -0.65
N LEU A 100 5.60 1.30 -0.15
CA LEU A 100 6.16 0.16 -0.86
C LEU A 100 5.01 -0.70 -1.39
N ALA A 101 4.97 -0.94 -2.68
CA ALA A 101 3.94 -1.76 -3.30
C ALA A 101 4.41 -2.31 -4.64
N HIS A 102 3.64 -3.26 -5.18
CA HIS A 102 3.90 -3.80 -6.50
C HIS A 102 3.52 -2.80 -7.58
N MET A 103 4.32 -2.75 -8.65
CA MET A 103 3.94 -2.04 -9.87
C MET A 103 2.92 -2.90 -10.64
N SER A 104 1.93 -2.27 -11.22
CA SER A 104 0.97 -2.95 -12.07
C SER A 104 1.68 -3.64 -13.25
N LYS A 105 1.21 -4.81 -13.63
CA LYS A 105 1.74 -5.51 -14.80
C LYS A 105 1.45 -4.80 -16.12
N ASN A 106 0.56 -3.81 -16.07
CA ASN A 106 0.28 -2.96 -17.23
C ASN A 106 1.41 -1.98 -17.52
N VAL A 107 2.30 -1.76 -16.55
CA VAL A 107 3.47 -0.91 -16.74
C VAL A 107 4.64 -1.79 -17.15
N LYS A 108 5.16 -1.57 -18.35
CA LYS A 108 6.27 -2.37 -18.87
C LYS A 108 7.58 -1.97 -18.20
N PRO A 109 8.50 -2.92 -17.96
CA PRO A 109 9.79 -2.60 -17.35
C PRO A 109 10.56 -1.50 -18.07
N GLU A 110 10.44 -1.41 -19.39
CA GLU A 110 11.12 -0.39 -20.20
C GLU A 110 10.59 1.02 -19.94
N GLU A 111 9.37 1.13 -19.43
CA GLU A 111 8.74 2.42 -19.13
C GLU A 111 9.10 2.94 -17.73
N ILE A 112 9.71 2.11 -16.89
CA ILE A 112 9.97 2.46 -15.50
C ILE A 112 11.21 3.36 -15.41
N LYS A 113 11.03 4.56 -14.83
CA LYS A 113 12.11 5.54 -14.63
C LYS A 113 12.02 6.13 -13.24
N ILE A 114 13.16 6.25 -12.57
CA ILE A 114 13.22 6.93 -11.26
C ILE A 114 12.71 8.35 -11.42
N GLY A 115 11.83 8.78 -10.51
CA GLY A 115 11.22 10.10 -10.54
C GLY A 115 9.94 10.20 -11.35
N MET A 116 9.52 9.11 -12.01
CA MET A 116 8.26 9.11 -12.77
C MET A 116 7.06 9.30 -11.86
N ASP A 117 6.00 9.88 -12.40
CA ASP A 117 4.75 10.03 -11.67
C ASP A 117 4.04 8.69 -11.57
N LEU A 118 3.51 8.41 -10.38
CA LEU A 118 2.78 7.18 -10.10
C LEU A 118 1.41 7.51 -9.53
N ARG A 119 0.48 6.63 -9.82
CA ARG A 119 -0.86 6.65 -9.23
C ARG A 119 -1.04 5.39 -8.39
N ILE A 120 -1.56 5.55 -7.20
CA ILE A 120 -1.81 4.44 -6.28
C ILE A 120 -3.24 3.96 -6.50
N VAL A 121 -3.41 2.67 -6.81
CA VAL A 121 -4.71 2.10 -7.16
C VAL A 121 -5.02 0.91 -6.26
N PRO A 122 -6.16 0.91 -5.57
CA PRO A 122 -6.62 -0.30 -4.89
C PRO A 122 -7.12 -1.28 -5.95
N VAL A 123 -6.73 -2.54 -5.80
CA VAL A 123 -7.05 -3.60 -6.77
C VAL A 123 -7.69 -4.77 -6.05
N LYS A 124 -8.75 -5.31 -6.65
CA LYS A 124 -9.38 -6.52 -6.17
C LYS A 124 -8.78 -7.71 -6.92
N ARG A 125 -8.23 -8.66 -6.16
CA ARG A 125 -7.60 -9.85 -6.72
C ARG A 125 -8.66 -10.88 -7.11
N PRO A 126 -8.33 -11.80 -8.05
CA PRO A 126 -9.27 -12.86 -8.46
C PRO A 126 -9.76 -13.74 -7.31
N ASP A 127 -8.97 -13.89 -6.25
CA ASP A 127 -9.33 -14.69 -5.08
C ASP A 127 -10.22 -13.93 -4.07
N GLY A 128 -10.66 -12.71 -4.40
CA GLY A 128 -11.49 -11.89 -3.53
C GLY A 128 -10.72 -11.02 -2.56
N ARG A 129 -9.38 -11.12 -2.54
CA ARG A 129 -8.54 -10.27 -1.70
C ARG A 129 -8.35 -8.90 -2.34
N VAL A 130 -7.90 -7.94 -1.53
CA VAL A 130 -7.61 -6.60 -2.02
C VAL A 130 -6.14 -6.27 -1.78
N THR A 131 -5.58 -5.45 -2.64
CA THR A 131 -4.20 -4.99 -2.52
C THR A 131 -4.07 -3.60 -3.13
N ILE A 132 -2.85 -3.06 -3.07
CA ILE A 132 -2.53 -1.77 -3.64
C ILE A 132 -1.47 -1.97 -4.71
N THR A 133 -1.63 -1.31 -5.85
CA THR A 133 -0.61 -1.31 -6.90
C THR A 133 -0.30 0.10 -7.33
N PHE A 134 0.88 0.28 -7.90
CA PHE A 134 1.26 1.51 -8.58
C PHE A 134 0.94 1.39 -10.05
N GLU A 135 0.38 2.43 -10.62
CA GLU A 135 0.19 2.57 -12.04
C GLU A 135 0.85 3.85 -12.53
N LYS A 136 1.06 3.93 -13.83
CA LYS A 136 1.60 5.11 -14.48
C LYS A 136 0.65 6.27 -14.27
N GLY A 137 1.17 7.34 -13.73
CA GLY A 137 0.41 8.55 -13.40
C GLY A 137 0.03 9.39 -14.59
#